data_c5298ab16a82461eb60b3a99d9acf2d0
#
_entry.id   c5298ab16a82461eb60b3a99d9acf2d0
#
_cell.length_a   1.000
_cell.length_b   1.000
_cell.length_c   1.000
_cell.angle_alpha   90.00
_cell.angle_beta   90.00
_cell.angle_gamma   90.00
#
_symmetry.space_group_name_H-M   'P 1'
#
loop_
_entity.id
_entity.type
_entity.pdbx_description
1 polymer ?
#
loop_
_entity_poly.entity_id
_entity_poly.type
_entity_poly.pdbx_seq_one_letter_code
_entity_poly.pdbx_strand_id
1 'polypeptide(L)'
;MYKIFIVEDDQVIAAAMAEHLKSWGWDARCAVNFGDVLSEFAAFGPQLVLLDISLPFYNGYHWCGQIRQCSKVPVIFISSAADNLNIVMAMNMGGDDFIAKPFD
;
A
#
# COMPACT_ATOMS: atom_id res chain seq x y z
N MET A 1 -16.52 -4.05 9.37
CA MET A 1 -15.67 -4.85 8.46
C MET A 1 -14.29 -4.20 8.37
N TYR A 2 -13.24 -5.00 8.43
CA TYR A 2 -11.87 -4.50 8.33
C TYR A 2 -11.58 -4.04 6.91
N LYS A 3 -11.10 -2.81 6.74
CA LYS A 3 -10.86 -2.20 5.44
C LYS A 3 -9.38 -2.15 5.13
N ILE A 4 -9.00 -2.67 3.97
CA ILE A 4 -7.60 -2.70 3.51
C ILE A 4 -7.52 -1.97 2.17
N PHE A 5 -6.65 -0.97 2.08
CA PHE A 5 -6.41 -0.20 0.86
C PHE A 5 -5.12 -0.70 0.20
N ILE A 6 -5.22 -1.08 -1.06
CA ILE A 6 -4.12 -1.66 -1.83
C ILE A 6 -3.66 -0.64 -2.87
N VAL A 7 -2.42 -0.20 -2.77
CA VAL A 7 -1.82 0.74 -3.73
C VAL A 7 -0.76 -0.01 -4.52
N GLU A 8 -1.18 -0.61 -5.63
CA GLU A 8 -0.38 -1.43 -6.52
C GLU A 8 -0.85 -1.18 -7.95
N ASP A 9 0.05 -0.74 -8.84
CA ASP A 9 -0.31 -0.40 -10.22
C ASP A 9 -0.37 -1.60 -11.16
N ASP A 10 0.24 -2.72 -10.80
CA ASP A 10 0.07 -3.97 -11.55
C ASP A 10 -1.31 -4.53 -11.23
N GLN A 11 -2.23 -4.42 -12.21
CA GLN A 11 -3.63 -4.78 -12.00
C GLN A 11 -3.82 -6.27 -11.69
N VAL A 12 -2.97 -7.13 -12.23
CA VAL A 12 -3.05 -8.57 -11.97
C VAL A 12 -2.70 -8.85 -10.51
N ILE A 13 -1.62 -8.26 -10.02
CA ILE A 13 -1.19 -8.42 -8.62
C ILE A 13 -2.23 -7.80 -7.68
N ALA A 14 -2.68 -6.59 -7.98
CA ALA A 14 -3.67 -5.90 -7.14
C ALA A 14 -4.97 -6.67 -7.04
N ALA A 15 -5.48 -7.17 -8.15
CA ALA A 15 -6.72 -7.96 -8.17
C ALA A 15 -6.57 -9.26 -7.39
N ALA A 16 -5.44 -9.95 -7.54
CA ALA A 16 -5.17 -11.19 -6.81
C ALA A 16 -5.11 -10.94 -5.30
N MET A 17 -4.46 -9.87 -4.87
CA MET A 17 -4.39 -9.49 -3.46
C MET A 17 -5.78 -9.18 -2.92
N ALA A 18 -6.55 -8.38 -3.64
CA ALA A 18 -7.90 -7.99 -3.21
C ALA A 18 -8.82 -9.20 -3.09
N GLU A 19 -8.79 -10.10 -4.07
CA GLU A 19 -9.59 -11.31 -4.06
C GLU A 19 -9.26 -12.20 -2.86
N HIS A 20 -7.97 -12.37 -2.59
CA HIS A 20 -7.51 -13.19 -1.47
C HIS A 20 -7.98 -12.61 -0.13
N LEU A 21 -7.85 -11.30 0.05
CA LEU A 21 -8.26 -10.63 1.29
C LEU A 21 -9.80 -10.67 1.45
N LYS A 22 -10.54 -10.50 0.36
CA LYS A 22 -12.00 -10.60 0.39
C LYS A 22 -12.47 -12.00 0.77
N SER A 23 -11.73 -13.03 0.36
CA SER A 23 -12.06 -14.40 0.72
C SER A 23 -12.00 -14.64 2.23
N TRP A 24 -11.26 -13.81 2.96
CA TRP A 24 -11.18 -13.87 4.42
C TRP A 24 -12.20 -12.95 5.11
N GLY A 25 -13.09 -12.32 4.34
CA GLY A 25 -14.15 -11.48 4.88
C GLY A 25 -13.76 -10.02 5.08
N TRP A 26 -12.62 -9.57 4.56
CA TRP A 26 -12.18 -8.18 4.66
C TRP A 26 -12.61 -7.38 3.44
N ASP A 27 -12.82 -6.06 3.62
CA ASP A 27 -13.14 -5.15 2.52
C ASP A 27 -11.83 -4.60 1.95
N ALA A 28 -11.40 -5.14 0.81
CA ALA A 28 -10.17 -4.73 0.15
C ALA A 28 -10.50 -3.92 -1.10
N ARG A 29 -9.91 -2.74 -1.21
CA ARG A 29 -10.06 -1.88 -2.39
C ARG A 29 -8.70 -1.49 -2.93
N CYS A 30 -8.61 -1.44 -4.28
CA CYS A 30 -7.41 -1.06 -4.98
C CYS A 30 -7.49 0.40 -5.39
N ALA A 31 -6.38 1.13 -5.25
CA ALA A 31 -6.26 2.47 -5.78
C ALA A 31 -6.37 2.46 -7.30
N VAL A 32 -7.02 3.46 -7.87
CA VAL A 32 -7.17 3.59 -9.32
C VAL A 32 -6.54 4.88 -9.85
N ASN A 33 -6.44 5.92 -9.03
CA ASN A 33 -5.84 7.19 -9.44
C ASN A 33 -4.50 7.38 -8.75
N PHE A 34 -3.42 7.01 -9.43
CA PHE A 34 -2.07 7.08 -8.88
C PHE A 34 -1.50 8.50 -8.87
N GLY A 35 -2.20 9.45 -9.43
CA GLY A 35 -1.87 10.86 -9.28
C GLY A 35 -2.46 11.50 -8.02
N ASP A 36 -3.42 10.82 -7.38
CA ASP A 36 -4.07 11.32 -6.15
C ASP A 36 -4.53 10.19 -5.26
N VAL A 37 -3.56 9.43 -4.77
CA VAL A 37 -3.82 8.29 -3.86
C VAL A 37 -4.40 8.78 -2.54
N LEU A 38 -4.01 9.96 -2.09
CA LEU A 38 -4.44 10.46 -0.78
C LEU A 38 -5.95 10.70 -0.72
N SER A 39 -6.56 11.20 -1.79
CA SER A 39 -8.02 11.41 -1.83
C SER A 39 -8.78 10.09 -1.75
N GLU A 40 -8.33 9.05 -2.47
CA GLU A 40 -8.95 7.73 -2.37
C GLU A 40 -8.78 7.14 -0.97
N PHE A 41 -7.59 7.31 -0.39
CA PHE A 41 -7.31 6.86 0.98
C PHE A 41 -8.28 7.52 1.97
N ALA A 42 -8.41 8.81 1.90
CA ALA A 42 -9.28 9.56 2.82
C ALA A 42 -10.76 9.18 2.66
N ALA A 43 -11.20 8.98 1.43
CA ALA A 43 -12.59 8.61 1.15
C ALA A 43 -12.92 7.21 1.64
N PHE A 44 -11.99 6.27 1.52
CA PHE A 44 -12.20 4.88 1.94
C PHE A 44 -12.08 4.70 3.45
N GLY A 45 -11.17 5.42 4.10
CA GLY A 45 -10.90 5.30 5.52
C GLY A 45 -10.40 3.93 5.93
N PRO A 46 -9.30 3.40 5.32
CA PRO A 46 -8.84 2.05 5.60
C PRO A 46 -8.21 1.93 6.98
N GLN A 47 -8.15 0.70 7.47
CA GLN A 47 -7.49 0.34 8.73
C GLN A 47 -6.09 -0.24 8.50
N LEU A 48 -5.74 -0.52 7.23
CA LEU A 48 -4.43 -0.99 6.81
C LEU A 48 -4.19 -0.55 5.38
N VAL A 49 -2.97 -0.15 5.06
CA VAL A 49 -2.55 0.19 3.70
C VAL A 49 -1.43 -0.74 3.27
N LEU A 50 -1.60 -1.39 2.12
CA LEU A 50 -0.55 -2.15 1.44
C LEU A 50 -0.07 -1.28 0.29
N LEU A 51 1.20 -0.88 0.31
CA LEU A 51 1.69 0.21 -0.52
C LEU A 51 2.95 -0.22 -1.27
N ASP A 52 2.84 -0.29 -2.60
CA ASP A 52 4.00 -0.55 -3.45
C ASP A 52 4.91 0.67 -3.48
N ILE A 53 6.21 0.42 -3.64
CA ILE A 53 7.21 1.47 -3.74
C ILE A 53 7.26 2.03 -5.17
N SER A 54 7.33 1.16 -6.18
CA SER A 54 7.43 1.56 -7.58
C SER A 54 6.06 1.83 -8.17
N LEU A 55 5.66 3.09 -8.18
CA LEU A 55 4.36 3.52 -8.68
C LEU A 55 4.53 4.61 -9.73
N PRO A 56 3.55 4.79 -10.64
CA PRO A 56 3.56 5.91 -11.57
C PRO A 56 3.35 7.23 -10.84
N PHE A 57 3.88 8.31 -11.39
CA PHE A 57 3.85 9.69 -10.90
C PHE A 57 4.67 9.90 -9.62
N TYR A 58 4.26 9.30 -8.51
CA TYR A 58 4.93 9.41 -7.22
C TYR A 58 5.13 8.01 -6.64
N ASN A 59 6.30 7.76 -6.05
CA ASN A 59 6.58 6.47 -5.47
C ASN A 59 5.85 6.25 -4.13
N GLY A 60 5.94 5.03 -3.60
CA GLY A 60 5.26 4.68 -2.35
C GLY A 60 5.75 5.49 -1.15
N TYR A 61 7.01 5.90 -1.14
CA TYR A 61 7.54 6.72 -0.05
C TYR A 61 6.82 8.07 0.02
N HIS A 62 6.54 8.68 -1.13
CA HIS A 62 5.79 9.93 -1.20
C HIS A 62 4.41 9.77 -0.56
N TRP A 63 3.68 8.73 -0.95
CA TRP A 63 2.33 8.53 -0.43
C TRP A 63 2.33 8.15 1.05
N CYS A 64 3.31 7.38 1.51
CA CYS A 64 3.45 7.09 2.94
C CYS A 64 3.64 8.37 3.73
N GLY A 65 4.50 9.28 3.26
CA GLY A 65 4.70 10.59 3.89
C GLY A 65 3.41 11.41 3.95
N GLN A 66 2.64 11.44 2.86
CA GLN A 66 1.36 12.13 2.83
C GLN A 66 0.35 11.53 3.80
N ILE A 67 0.26 10.21 3.85
CA ILE A 67 -0.64 9.51 4.78
C ILE A 67 -0.25 9.82 6.24
N ARG A 68 1.04 9.81 6.55
CA ARG A 68 1.53 10.07 7.90
C ARG A 68 1.23 11.48 8.40
N GLN A 69 1.04 12.44 7.51
CA GLN A 69 0.65 13.79 7.89
C GLN A 69 -0.78 13.85 8.44
N CYS A 70 -1.63 12.89 8.12
CA CYS A 70 -3.04 12.92 8.51
C CYS A 70 -3.53 11.65 9.21
N SER A 71 -2.72 10.59 9.31
CA SER A 71 -3.17 9.33 9.87
C SER A 71 -2.01 8.52 10.44
N LYS A 72 -2.32 7.70 11.46
CA LYS A 72 -1.40 6.72 12.02
C LYS A 72 -1.73 5.30 11.57
N VAL A 73 -2.51 5.16 10.52
CA VAL A 73 -2.89 3.85 9.99
C VAL A 73 -1.64 3.02 9.69
N PRO A 74 -1.64 1.72 9.99
CA PRO A 74 -0.51 0.85 9.62
C PRO A 74 -0.31 0.83 8.11
N VAL A 75 0.96 0.98 7.69
CA VAL A 75 1.37 0.91 6.28
C VAL A 75 2.39 -0.20 6.15
N ILE A 76 2.08 -1.19 5.31
CA ILE A 76 3.00 -2.25 4.96
C ILE A 76 3.47 -2.01 3.54
N PHE A 77 4.77 -1.78 3.36
CA PHE A 77 5.34 -1.65 2.03
C PHE A 77 5.46 -3.01 1.36
N ILE A 78 5.15 -3.04 0.07
CA ILE A 78 5.34 -4.22 -0.77
C ILE A 78 6.23 -3.82 -1.94
N SER A 79 7.20 -4.67 -2.32
CA SER A 79 8.11 -4.34 -3.42
C SER A 79 8.83 -5.55 -3.96
N SER A 80 9.12 -5.53 -5.26
CA SER A 80 10.01 -6.49 -5.90
C SER A 80 11.49 -6.15 -5.68
N ALA A 81 11.78 -4.92 -5.19
CA ALA A 81 13.15 -4.43 -4.94
C ALA A 81 13.50 -4.56 -3.46
N ALA A 82 13.41 -5.76 -2.92
CA ALA A 82 13.57 -6.03 -1.50
C ALA A 82 15.05 -6.23 -1.14
N ASP A 83 15.83 -5.16 -1.15
CA ASP A 83 17.17 -5.16 -0.59
C ASP A 83 17.19 -4.41 0.74
N ASN A 84 18.32 -4.50 1.46
CA ASN A 84 18.43 -3.90 2.78
C ASN A 84 18.25 -2.39 2.76
N LEU A 85 18.71 -1.72 1.70
CA LEU A 85 18.56 -0.28 1.59
C LEU A 85 17.09 0.11 1.44
N ASN A 86 16.33 -0.60 0.61
CA ASN A 86 14.91 -0.33 0.42
C ASN A 86 14.12 -0.58 1.71
N ILE A 87 14.46 -1.62 2.45
CA ILE A 87 13.82 -1.90 3.73
C ILE A 87 14.07 -0.77 4.72
N VAL A 88 15.32 -0.34 4.85
CA VAL A 88 15.68 0.76 5.76
C VAL A 88 14.97 2.05 5.36
N MET A 89 14.92 2.38 4.07
CA MET A 89 14.23 3.58 3.61
C MET A 89 12.73 3.51 3.86
N ALA A 90 12.12 2.36 3.61
CA ALA A 90 10.69 2.17 3.85
C ALA A 90 10.33 2.43 5.31
N MET A 91 11.11 1.89 6.24
CA MET A 91 10.87 2.07 7.67
C MET A 91 11.12 3.52 8.10
N ASN A 92 12.16 4.17 7.56
CA ASN A 92 12.45 5.58 7.86
C ASN A 92 11.37 6.53 7.31
N MET A 93 10.67 6.14 6.25
CA MET A 93 9.59 6.95 5.68
C MET A 93 8.24 6.72 6.36
N GLY A 94 8.23 5.97 7.45
CA GLY A 94 7.02 5.77 8.26
C GLY A 94 6.28 4.47 8.00
N GLY A 95 6.88 3.53 7.27
CA GLY A 95 6.31 2.21 7.10
C GLY A 95 6.39 1.40 8.38
N ASP A 96 5.40 0.56 8.62
CA ASP A 96 5.35 -0.31 9.80
C ASP A 96 5.96 -1.68 9.51
N ASP A 97 5.98 -2.09 8.25
CA ASP A 97 6.54 -3.36 7.84
C ASP A 97 6.86 -3.34 6.35
N PHE A 98 7.49 -4.41 5.88
CA PHE A 98 7.93 -4.54 4.50
C PHE A 98 7.77 -6.00 4.05
N ILE A 99 7.13 -6.20 2.90
CA ILE A 99 6.96 -7.53 2.30
C ILE A 99 7.56 -7.53 0.91
N ALA A 100 8.46 -8.49 0.64
CA ALA A 100 9.09 -8.64 -0.66
C ALA A 100 8.17 -9.38 -1.63
N LYS A 101 8.14 -8.95 -2.89
CA LYS A 101 7.53 -9.71 -3.99
C LYS A 101 8.55 -10.70 -4.55
N PRO A 102 8.13 -11.82 -5.16
CA PRO A 102 6.75 -12.31 -5.19
C PRO A 102 6.34 -12.92 -3.85
N PHE A 103 5.05 -12.93 -3.57
CA PHE A 103 4.52 -13.58 -2.38
C PHE A 103 3.36 -14.51 -2.77
N ASP A 104 3.23 -15.56 -2.02
CA ASP A 104 2.21 -16.60 -2.27
C ASP A 104 0.86 -16.28 -1.66
#